data_466a062d042614512dd57534e9091309
#
_entry.id   466a062d042614512dd57534e9091309
#
_cell.length_a   1.000
_cell.length_b   1.000
_cell.length_c   1.000
_cell.angle_alpha   90.00
_cell.angle_beta   90.00
_cell.angle_gamma   90.00
#
_symmetry.space_group_name_H-M   'P 1'
#
loop_
_entity.id
_entity.type
_entity.pdbx_description
1 polymer ?
#
loop_
_entity_poly.entity_id
_entity_poly.type
_entity_poly.pdbx_seq_one_letter_code
_entity_poly.pdbx_strand_id
1 'polypeptide(L)'
;PSSRDDYSYQNQVDWMNQWLLINDLQNLTFFGQDWGGLIGLRMISDNPDRFIKISVGNTGLPYTPNTSEEVVNEVKEFRNKKLKLTPMTMANEVRKMDSGNIHPALKFMYWQKFCWDTENLPVGLLNSLMMEKRSKNHLRNHYILHSIGLSKLSPYNNDLMKAYEAPFPSPAYKMGCR
;
A
#
# COMPACT_ATOMS: atom_id res chain seq x y z
N PRO A 1 -3.01 -10.33 14.52
CA PRO A 1 -2.37 -10.92 13.35
C PRO A 1 -0.87 -11.11 13.58
N SER A 2 -0.34 -12.28 13.24
CA SER A 2 1.07 -12.65 13.48
C SER A 2 1.89 -12.73 12.20
N SER A 3 1.23 -12.75 11.06
CA SER A 3 1.85 -12.80 9.74
C SER A 3 1.16 -11.85 8.75
N ARG A 4 1.81 -11.56 7.62
CA ARG A 4 1.20 -10.77 6.55
C ARG A 4 0.01 -11.48 5.90
N ASP A 5 -0.02 -12.82 5.92
CA ASP A 5 -1.10 -13.60 5.34
C ASP A 5 -2.42 -13.42 6.12
N ASP A 6 -2.34 -12.98 7.38
CA ASP A 6 -3.50 -12.60 8.18
C ASP A 6 -4.20 -11.33 7.66
N TYR A 7 -3.50 -10.47 6.88
CA TYR A 7 -4.03 -9.21 6.34
C TYR A 7 -4.69 -9.38 4.96
N SER A 8 -5.35 -10.51 4.72
CA SER A 8 -6.18 -10.66 3.53
C SER A 8 -7.35 -9.65 3.54
N TYR A 9 -7.87 -9.30 2.36
CA TYR A 9 -9.06 -8.43 2.27
C TYR A 9 -10.22 -8.96 3.09
N GLN A 10 -10.49 -10.28 3.01
CA GLN A 10 -11.59 -10.90 3.74
C GLN A 10 -11.39 -10.79 5.27
N ASN A 11 -10.20 -11.08 5.78
CA ASN A 11 -9.91 -10.95 7.20
C ASN A 11 -10.10 -9.52 7.71
N GLN A 12 -9.71 -8.53 6.93
CA GLN A 12 -9.92 -7.12 7.29
C GLN A 12 -11.41 -6.77 7.33
N VAL A 13 -12.21 -7.26 6.38
CA VAL A 13 -13.66 -7.11 6.40
C VAL A 13 -14.27 -7.80 7.64
N ASP A 14 -13.85 -9.02 7.94
CA ASP A 14 -14.35 -9.79 9.08
C ASP A 14 -14.01 -9.10 10.42
N TRP A 15 -12.80 -8.57 10.56
CA TRP A 15 -12.42 -7.81 11.76
C TRP A 15 -13.26 -6.55 11.93
N MET A 16 -13.51 -5.81 10.85
CA MET A 16 -14.35 -4.61 10.90
C MET A 16 -15.80 -4.93 11.19
N ASN A 17 -16.33 -6.02 10.63
CA ASN A 17 -17.67 -6.50 10.96
C ASN A 17 -17.77 -6.90 12.44
N GLN A 18 -16.81 -7.67 12.95
CA GLN A 18 -16.76 -8.05 14.37
C GLN A 18 -16.68 -6.81 15.28
N TRP A 19 -15.82 -5.85 14.93
CA TRP A 19 -15.70 -4.59 15.69
C TRP A 19 -17.01 -3.81 15.72
N LEU A 20 -17.70 -3.70 14.60
CA LEU A 20 -19.00 -3.03 14.47
C LEU A 20 -20.05 -3.70 15.37
N LEU A 21 -20.10 -5.03 15.37
CA LEU A 21 -21.10 -5.82 16.09
C LEU A 21 -20.81 -5.86 17.61
N ILE A 22 -19.55 -6.05 18.02
CA ILE A 22 -19.17 -6.11 19.43
C ILE A 22 -19.44 -4.76 20.12
N ASN A 23 -19.25 -3.64 19.43
CA ASN A 23 -19.51 -2.31 19.98
C ASN A 23 -20.97 -1.87 19.77
N ASP A 24 -21.82 -2.70 19.15
CA ASP A 24 -23.21 -2.44 18.82
C ASP A 24 -23.45 -1.04 18.22
N LEU A 25 -22.60 -0.64 17.28
CA LEU A 25 -22.67 0.68 16.66
C LEU A 25 -23.90 0.77 15.74
N GLN A 26 -24.68 1.82 15.91
CA GLN A 26 -25.95 2.06 15.21
C GLN A 26 -26.00 3.49 14.67
N ASN A 27 -26.89 3.74 13.70
CA ASN A 27 -27.14 5.07 13.14
C ASN A 27 -25.89 5.77 12.61
N LEU A 28 -24.98 5.01 11.99
CA LEU A 28 -23.67 5.46 11.59
C LEU A 28 -23.71 6.32 10.33
N THR A 29 -22.86 7.35 10.32
CA THR A 29 -22.43 8.01 9.09
C THR A 29 -21.02 7.48 8.74
N PHE A 30 -20.91 6.89 7.57
CA PHE A 30 -19.64 6.34 7.08
C PHE A 30 -18.96 7.32 6.12
N PHE A 31 -17.65 7.47 6.27
CA PHE A 31 -16.77 8.04 5.26
C PHE A 31 -15.61 7.09 4.99
N GLY A 32 -15.41 6.74 3.74
CA GLY A 32 -14.35 5.81 3.33
C GLY A 32 -13.52 6.34 2.16
N GLN A 33 -12.21 6.14 2.25
CA GLN A 33 -11.24 6.45 1.21
C GLN A 33 -10.32 5.27 0.97
N ASP A 34 -9.87 5.08 -0.29
CA ASP A 34 -8.93 4.04 -0.71
C ASP A 34 -9.34 2.65 -0.18
N TRP A 35 -8.45 1.92 0.46
CA TRP A 35 -8.74 0.63 1.11
C TRP A 35 -9.82 0.73 2.20
N GLY A 36 -9.89 1.84 2.92
CA GLY A 36 -10.96 2.09 3.88
C GLY A 36 -12.32 2.13 3.22
N GLY A 37 -12.41 2.64 1.99
CA GLY A 37 -13.63 2.58 1.19
C GLY A 37 -13.98 1.16 0.76
N LEU A 38 -13.01 0.40 0.24
CA LEU A 38 -13.22 -1.00 -0.19
C LEU A 38 -13.72 -1.89 0.95
N ILE A 39 -13.05 -1.82 2.11
CA ILE A 39 -13.41 -2.61 3.30
C ILE A 39 -14.75 -2.13 3.87
N GLY A 40 -14.91 -0.80 4.00
CA GLY A 40 -16.09 -0.21 4.61
C GLY A 40 -17.36 -0.41 3.80
N LEU A 41 -17.31 -0.31 2.47
CA LEU A 41 -18.47 -0.59 1.61
C LEU A 41 -18.92 -2.04 1.72
N ARG A 42 -17.98 -2.98 1.89
CA ARG A 42 -18.32 -4.38 2.15
C ARG A 42 -18.96 -4.54 3.53
N MET A 43 -18.41 -3.94 4.56
CA MET A 43 -18.99 -3.94 5.91
C MET A 43 -20.40 -3.36 5.92
N ILE A 44 -20.64 -2.27 5.18
CA ILE A 44 -21.98 -1.68 5.03
C ILE A 44 -22.93 -2.63 4.31
N SER A 45 -22.48 -3.26 3.23
CA SER A 45 -23.29 -4.25 2.49
C SER A 45 -23.73 -5.42 3.37
N ASP A 46 -22.87 -5.84 4.30
CA ASP A 46 -23.17 -6.93 5.24
C ASP A 46 -24.07 -6.48 6.41
N ASN A 47 -24.15 -5.16 6.70
CA ASN A 47 -24.89 -4.59 7.84
C ASN A 47 -25.62 -3.28 7.46
N PRO A 48 -26.47 -3.25 6.43
CA PRO A 48 -27.01 -2.00 5.88
C PRO A 48 -27.84 -1.19 6.88
N ASP A 49 -28.56 -1.85 7.77
CA ASP A 49 -29.48 -1.22 8.72
C ASP A 49 -28.76 -0.39 9.80
N ARG A 50 -27.43 -0.55 9.95
CA ARG A 50 -26.63 0.18 10.91
C ARG A 50 -26.17 1.55 10.40
N PHE A 51 -26.35 1.83 9.10
CA PHE A 51 -25.81 3.01 8.45
C PHE A 51 -26.93 3.90 7.90
N ILE A 52 -26.90 5.19 8.26
CA ILE A 52 -27.87 6.21 7.80
C ILE A 52 -27.34 7.06 6.65
N LYS A 53 -26.01 7.22 6.55
CA LYS A 53 -25.36 7.99 5.49
C LYS A 53 -24.03 7.35 5.08
N ILE A 54 -23.73 7.43 3.79
CA ILE A 54 -22.49 6.92 3.21
C ILE A 54 -21.87 8.03 2.35
N SER A 55 -20.60 8.30 2.59
CA SER A 55 -19.76 9.16 1.76
C SER A 55 -18.48 8.42 1.40
N VAL A 56 -18.06 8.51 0.14
CA VAL A 56 -16.84 7.87 -0.36
C VAL A 56 -16.02 8.86 -1.17
N GLY A 57 -14.71 8.80 -1.02
CA GLY A 57 -13.77 9.61 -1.78
C GLY A 57 -12.56 8.79 -2.22
N ASN A 58 -12.13 8.95 -3.45
CA ASN A 58 -10.93 8.29 -3.99
C ASN A 58 -10.83 6.78 -3.65
N THR A 59 -11.93 6.07 -3.83
CA THR A 59 -12.05 4.62 -3.65
C THR A 59 -12.69 3.99 -4.87
N GLY A 60 -12.71 2.67 -4.93
CA GLY A 60 -13.31 1.90 -6.00
C GLY A 60 -14.06 0.67 -5.48
N LEU A 61 -14.66 -0.06 -6.39
CA LEU A 61 -15.17 -1.39 -6.12
C LEU A 61 -14.20 -2.41 -6.71
N PRO A 62 -13.85 -3.50 -6.00
CA PRO A 62 -12.97 -4.54 -6.50
C PRO A 62 -13.69 -5.46 -7.50
N TYR A 63 -14.42 -4.85 -8.44
CA TYR A 63 -15.22 -5.57 -9.42
C TYR A 63 -14.92 -5.06 -10.82
N THR A 64 -14.37 -5.94 -11.64
CA THR A 64 -14.03 -5.68 -13.05
C THR A 64 -14.67 -6.77 -13.92
N PRO A 65 -15.98 -6.69 -14.20
CA PRO A 65 -16.73 -7.75 -14.87
C PRO A 65 -16.22 -8.07 -16.28
N ASN A 66 -15.56 -7.11 -16.92
CA ASN A 66 -15.11 -7.20 -18.30
C ASN A 66 -13.59 -7.39 -18.43
N THR A 67 -12.90 -7.86 -17.37
CA THR A 67 -11.48 -8.15 -17.46
C THR A 67 -11.26 -9.37 -18.36
N SER A 68 -10.48 -9.20 -19.44
CA SER A 68 -10.17 -10.30 -20.34
C SER A 68 -9.33 -11.37 -19.62
N GLU A 69 -9.45 -12.63 -20.04
CA GLU A 69 -8.63 -13.73 -19.52
C GLU A 69 -7.12 -13.47 -19.72
N GLU A 70 -6.75 -12.78 -20.79
CA GLU A 70 -5.39 -12.39 -21.07
C GLU A 70 -4.82 -11.52 -19.95
N VAL A 71 -5.53 -10.45 -19.56
CA VAL A 71 -5.12 -9.57 -18.45
C VAL A 71 -5.07 -10.33 -17.12
N VAL A 72 -6.02 -11.25 -16.87
CA VAL A 72 -6.00 -12.10 -15.67
C VAL A 72 -4.75 -12.97 -15.63
N ASN A 73 -4.37 -13.55 -16.77
CA ASN A 73 -3.18 -14.40 -16.88
C ASN A 73 -1.90 -13.58 -16.73
N GLU A 74 -1.79 -12.42 -17.36
CA GLU A 74 -0.65 -11.48 -17.17
C GLU A 74 -0.46 -11.12 -15.70
N VAL A 75 -1.55 -10.82 -14.99
CA VAL A 75 -1.52 -10.52 -13.55
C VAL A 75 -1.01 -11.71 -12.74
N LYS A 76 -1.49 -12.92 -13.03
CA LYS A 76 -1.03 -14.15 -12.36
C LYS A 76 0.45 -14.43 -12.63
N GLU A 77 0.88 -14.33 -13.88
CA GLU A 77 2.28 -14.50 -14.26
C GLU A 77 3.19 -13.49 -13.57
N PHE A 78 2.78 -12.21 -13.56
CA PHE A 78 3.54 -11.18 -12.89
C PHE A 78 3.68 -11.43 -11.38
N ARG A 79 2.61 -11.84 -10.71
CA ARG A 79 2.65 -12.18 -9.28
C ARG A 79 3.63 -13.31 -8.97
N ASN A 80 3.76 -14.27 -9.87
CA ASN A 80 4.64 -15.41 -9.72
C ASN A 80 6.11 -15.12 -10.08
N LYS A 81 6.40 -13.98 -10.74
CA LYS A 81 7.77 -13.61 -11.08
C LYS A 81 8.58 -13.34 -9.80
N LYS A 82 9.73 -14.00 -9.68
CA LYS A 82 10.71 -13.73 -8.61
C LYS A 82 11.51 -12.48 -8.97
N LEU A 83 10.97 -11.31 -8.63
CA LEU A 83 11.65 -10.03 -8.84
C LEU A 83 12.14 -9.53 -7.48
N LYS A 84 13.44 -9.30 -7.34
CA LYS A 84 13.97 -8.54 -6.19
C LYS A 84 13.86 -7.05 -6.50
N LEU A 85 12.82 -6.43 -6.00
CA LEU A 85 12.61 -4.99 -6.14
C LEU A 85 13.20 -4.27 -4.93
N THR A 86 14.04 -3.27 -5.21
CA THR A 86 14.48 -2.26 -4.25
C THR A 86 13.73 -0.97 -4.55
N PRO A 87 13.70 0.03 -3.66
CA PRO A 87 13.10 1.33 -3.98
C PRO A 87 13.68 1.95 -5.26
N MET A 88 14.97 1.73 -5.53
CA MET A 88 15.65 2.23 -6.72
C MET A 88 15.19 1.49 -7.99
N THR A 89 15.15 0.16 -7.96
CA THR A 89 14.72 -0.65 -9.10
C THR A 89 13.24 -0.44 -9.39
N MET A 90 12.40 -0.36 -8.36
CA MET A 90 10.98 -0.03 -8.51
C MET A 90 10.78 1.34 -9.16
N ALA A 91 11.49 2.39 -8.69
CA ALA A 91 11.42 3.71 -9.28
C ALA A 91 11.86 3.73 -10.77
N ASN A 92 12.85 2.89 -11.14
CA ASN A 92 13.28 2.76 -12.52
C ASN A 92 12.24 2.05 -13.38
N GLU A 93 11.61 0.98 -12.88
CA GLU A 93 10.55 0.25 -13.61
C GLU A 93 9.33 1.15 -13.83
N VAL A 94 8.84 1.82 -12.77
CA VAL A 94 7.72 2.77 -12.87
C VAL A 94 8.00 3.85 -13.93
N ARG A 95 9.24 4.34 -14.01
CA ARG A 95 9.60 5.34 -15.02
C ARG A 95 9.64 4.81 -16.44
N LYS A 96 10.16 3.60 -16.66
CA LYS A 96 10.09 2.97 -17.99
C LYS A 96 8.64 2.88 -18.46
N MET A 97 7.73 2.66 -17.52
CA MET A 97 6.29 2.61 -17.78
C MET A 97 5.70 3.99 -18.10
N ASP A 98 6.25 5.09 -17.55
CA ASP A 98 5.80 6.45 -17.84
C ASP A 98 6.19 6.90 -19.26
N SER A 99 7.27 6.33 -19.81
CA SER A 99 7.73 6.59 -21.18
C SER A 99 7.12 5.67 -22.23
N GLY A 100 6.32 4.67 -21.83
CA GLY A 100 5.67 3.70 -22.71
C GLY A 100 4.16 3.60 -22.44
N ASN A 101 3.42 3.03 -23.40
CA ASN A 101 1.97 2.78 -23.30
C ASN A 101 1.66 1.59 -22.37
N ILE A 102 2.20 1.59 -21.16
CA ILE A 102 1.99 0.50 -20.22
C ILE A 102 0.76 0.80 -19.34
N HIS A 103 -0.12 -0.16 -19.22
CA HIS A 103 -1.36 -0.02 -18.46
C HIS A 103 -1.10 0.39 -17.01
N PRO A 104 -1.80 1.41 -16.44
CA PRO A 104 -1.59 1.88 -15.07
C PRO A 104 -1.67 0.79 -14.00
N ALA A 105 -2.47 -0.26 -14.22
CA ALA A 105 -2.56 -1.41 -13.31
C ALA A 105 -1.22 -2.11 -13.09
N LEU A 106 -0.33 -2.17 -14.09
CA LEU A 106 1.01 -2.76 -13.93
C LEU A 106 1.89 -1.96 -12.97
N LYS A 107 1.78 -0.63 -12.97
CA LYS A 107 2.52 0.21 -11.99
C LYS A 107 2.12 -0.16 -10.57
N PHE A 108 0.81 -0.31 -10.34
CA PHE A 108 0.30 -0.71 -9.04
C PHE A 108 0.75 -2.12 -8.65
N MET A 109 0.83 -3.04 -9.58
CA MET A 109 1.33 -4.40 -9.35
C MET A 109 2.83 -4.42 -8.95
N TYR A 110 3.66 -3.57 -9.55
CA TYR A 110 5.06 -3.41 -9.12
C TYR A 110 5.15 -2.89 -7.68
N TRP A 111 4.30 -1.93 -7.33
CA TRP A 111 4.17 -1.44 -5.96
C TRP A 111 3.76 -2.55 -4.99
N GLN A 112 2.69 -3.29 -5.30
CA GLN A 112 2.23 -4.40 -4.48
C GLN A 112 3.33 -5.46 -4.29
N LYS A 113 4.02 -5.82 -5.37
CA LYS A 113 5.09 -6.80 -5.31
C LYS A 113 6.29 -6.32 -4.49
N PHE A 114 6.67 -5.06 -4.64
CA PHE A 114 7.70 -4.44 -3.82
C PHE A 114 7.34 -4.49 -2.33
N CYS A 115 6.11 -4.10 -1.98
CA CYS A 115 5.65 -4.17 -0.59
C CYS A 115 5.64 -5.61 -0.06
N TRP A 116 5.15 -6.55 -0.87
CA TRP A 116 5.06 -7.95 -0.50
C TRP A 116 6.42 -8.60 -0.27
N ASP A 117 7.40 -8.34 -1.14
CA ASP A 117 8.71 -9.00 -1.11
C ASP A 117 9.70 -8.31 -0.16
N THR A 118 9.42 -7.09 0.29
CA THR A 118 10.32 -6.33 1.17
C THR A 118 10.06 -6.65 2.64
N GLU A 119 10.97 -7.39 3.27
CA GLU A 119 10.82 -7.83 4.66
C GLU A 119 10.71 -6.65 5.64
N ASN A 120 11.55 -5.65 5.50
CA ASN A 120 11.48 -4.40 6.27
C ASN A 120 11.17 -3.23 5.35
N LEU A 121 9.88 -3.01 5.08
CA LEU A 121 9.42 -1.95 4.20
C LEU A 121 9.89 -0.57 4.72
N PRO A 122 10.64 0.22 3.94
CA PRO A 122 11.16 1.52 4.37
C PRO A 122 10.08 2.60 4.28
N VAL A 123 9.08 2.53 5.16
CA VAL A 123 7.89 3.40 5.12
C VAL A 123 8.26 4.88 5.18
N GLY A 124 9.18 5.25 6.08
CA GLY A 124 9.66 6.63 6.21
C GLY A 124 10.32 7.16 4.94
N LEU A 125 11.20 6.35 4.32
CA LEU A 125 11.84 6.73 3.06
C LEU A 125 10.84 6.90 1.92
N LEU A 126 9.89 5.97 1.79
CA LEU A 126 8.87 6.02 0.74
C LEU A 126 7.99 7.26 0.86
N ASN A 127 7.54 7.58 2.07
CA ASN A 127 6.76 8.80 2.30
C ASN A 127 7.58 10.08 2.06
N SER A 128 8.85 10.12 2.50
CA SER A 128 9.73 11.25 2.18
C SER A 128 9.93 11.44 0.69
N LEU A 129 10.08 10.34 -0.08
CA LEU A 129 10.17 10.39 -1.54
C LEU A 129 8.93 11.00 -2.19
N MET A 130 7.74 10.64 -1.71
CA MET A 130 6.48 11.16 -2.24
C MET A 130 6.24 12.62 -1.85
N MET A 131 6.54 13.00 -0.62
CA MET A 131 6.27 14.35 -0.09
C MET A 131 7.28 15.39 -0.59
N GLU A 132 8.54 15.03 -0.72
CA GLU A 132 9.61 16.00 -1.01
C GLU A 132 9.89 16.19 -2.49
N LYS A 133 9.24 15.48 -3.41
CA LYS A 133 9.42 15.54 -4.89
C LYS A 133 10.90 15.62 -5.33
N ARG A 134 11.79 14.95 -4.62
CA ARG A 134 13.22 15.02 -4.86
C ARG A 134 13.66 14.20 -6.08
N SER A 135 14.80 14.60 -6.67
CA SER A 135 15.37 13.94 -7.86
C SER A 135 15.96 12.56 -7.53
N LYS A 136 16.19 11.75 -8.58
CA LYS A 136 16.86 10.44 -8.48
C LYS A 136 18.25 10.49 -7.86
N ASN A 137 18.97 11.57 -8.13
CA ASN A 137 20.32 11.75 -7.60
C ASN A 137 20.25 11.80 -6.07
N HIS A 138 19.21 12.40 -5.51
CA HIS A 138 19.01 12.42 -4.06
C HIS A 138 18.75 11.02 -3.50
N LEU A 139 17.92 10.21 -4.17
CA LEU A 139 17.69 8.83 -3.76
C LEU A 139 18.96 7.98 -3.84
N ARG A 140 19.72 8.09 -4.94
CA ARG A 140 21.02 7.43 -5.08
C ARG A 140 22.00 7.85 -3.98
N ASN A 141 22.11 9.14 -3.72
CA ASN A 141 22.98 9.66 -2.67
C ASN A 141 22.55 9.19 -1.28
N HIS A 142 21.25 9.11 -1.00
CA HIS A 142 20.73 8.53 0.22
C HIS A 142 21.27 7.11 0.44
N TYR A 143 21.13 6.22 -0.56
CA TYR A 143 21.61 4.84 -0.45
C TYR A 143 23.13 4.75 -0.29
N ILE A 144 23.89 5.57 -1.03
CA ILE A 144 25.37 5.61 -0.90
C ILE A 144 25.74 6.03 0.52
N LEU A 145 25.16 7.13 1.02
CA LEU A 145 25.47 7.64 2.36
C LEU A 145 25.10 6.63 3.45
N HIS A 146 23.98 5.93 3.30
CA HIS A 146 23.62 4.86 4.22
C HIS A 146 24.59 3.68 4.18
N SER A 147 25.04 3.26 3.01
CA SER A 147 25.95 2.11 2.86
C SER A 147 27.34 2.36 3.46
N ILE A 148 27.77 3.62 3.54
CA ILE A 148 29.07 4.03 4.12
C ILE A 148 28.95 4.59 5.54
N GLY A 149 27.80 4.44 6.20
CA GLY A 149 27.58 4.88 7.58
C GLY A 149 27.36 6.38 7.79
N LEU A 150 27.22 7.15 6.71
CA LEU A 150 27.04 8.62 6.74
C LEU A 150 25.56 9.02 6.53
N SER A 151 24.62 8.24 7.05
CA SER A 151 23.18 8.46 6.88
C SER A 151 22.69 9.84 7.33
N LYS A 152 23.36 10.45 8.31
CA LYS A 152 23.04 11.81 8.78
C LYS A 152 23.21 12.90 7.71
N LEU A 153 24.02 12.64 6.70
CA LEU A 153 24.24 13.55 5.56
C LEU A 153 23.26 13.29 4.40
N SER A 154 22.31 12.40 4.61
CA SER A 154 21.28 12.11 3.61
C SER A 154 20.52 13.39 3.22
N PRO A 155 20.22 13.58 1.91
CA PRO A 155 19.40 14.69 1.45
C PRO A 155 17.94 14.59 1.88
N TYR A 156 17.49 13.45 2.41
CA TYR A 156 16.15 13.30 2.95
C TYR A 156 16.06 13.77 4.39
N ASN A 157 14.92 14.40 4.73
CA ASN A 157 14.67 14.86 6.08
C ASN A 157 14.54 13.67 7.04
N ASN A 158 15.56 13.52 7.89
CA ASN A 158 15.60 12.44 8.87
C ASN A 158 14.44 12.48 9.88
N ASP A 159 13.92 13.66 10.20
CA ASP A 159 12.82 13.80 11.16
C ASP A 159 11.49 13.39 10.51
N LEU A 160 11.27 13.74 9.24
CA LEU A 160 10.13 13.28 8.47
C LEU A 160 10.14 11.75 8.33
N MET A 161 11.29 11.17 7.97
CA MET A 161 11.44 9.72 7.89
C MET A 161 11.15 9.05 9.23
N LYS A 162 11.70 9.57 10.33
CA LYS A 162 11.45 9.05 11.68
C LYS A 162 9.98 9.14 12.08
N ALA A 163 9.32 10.26 11.76
CA ALA A 163 7.89 10.43 12.07
C ALA A 163 7.03 9.35 11.38
N TYR A 164 7.31 9.05 10.11
CA TYR A 164 6.60 8.00 9.37
C TYR A 164 7.01 6.57 9.77
N GLU A 165 8.21 6.37 10.31
CA GLU A 165 8.62 5.09 10.88
C GLU A 165 8.13 4.86 12.31
N ALA A 166 7.82 5.92 13.05
CA ALA A 166 7.46 5.83 14.47
C ALA A 166 6.31 4.84 14.80
N PRO A 167 5.26 4.68 13.96
CA PRO A 167 4.22 3.68 14.20
C PRO A 167 4.69 2.23 14.08
N PHE A 168 5.89 1.99 13.56
CA PHE A 168 6.41 0.67 13.22
C PHE A 168 7.71 0.33 13.99
N PRO A 169 7.64 0.03 15.28
CA PRO A 169 8.82 -0.19 16.11
C PRO A 169 9.64 -1.44 15.72
N SER A 170 9.05 -2.34 14.93
CA SER A 170 9.73 -3.51 14.36
C SER A 170 9.11 -3.90 13.01
N PRO A 171 9.78 -4.75 12.20
CA PRO A 171 9.22 -5.25 10.94
C PRO A 171 7.87 -5.95 11.09
N ALA A 172 7.59 -6.55 12.24
CA ALA A 172 6.31 -7.20 12.53
C ALA A 172 5.11 -6.22 12.46
N TYR A 173 5.32 -4.97 12.83
CA TYR A 173 4.28 -3.93 12.76
C TYR A 173 4.02 -3.45 11.31
N LYS A 174 4.88 -3.80 10.36
CA LYS A 174 4.73 -3.44 8.94
C LYS A 174 3.98 -4.50 8.13
N MET A 175 3.50 -5.57 8.75
CA MET A 175 2.85 -6.68 8.05
C MET A 175 1.60 -6.23 7.28
N GLY A 176 0.81 -5.31 7.85
CA GLY A 176 -0.35 -4.73 7.18
C GLY A 176 -0.03 -3.78 6.02
N CYS A 177 1.20 -3.23 5.97
CA CYS A 177 1.67 -2.37 4.89
C CYS A 177 2.31 -3.17 3.73
N ARG A 178 2.61 -4.43 3.94
CA ARG A 178 3.24 -5.37 3.01
C ARG A 178 2.19 -6.13 2.24
#